data_17acc964dfbfcb4592d17f8853450792
#
_entry.id   17acc964dfbfcb4592d17f8853450792
#
_cell.length_a   1.000
_cell.length_b   1.000
_cell.length_c   1.000
_cell.angle_alpha   90.00
_cell.angle_beta   90.00
_cell.angle_gamma   90.00
#
_symmetry.space_group_name_H-M   'P 1'
#
loop_
_entity.id
_entity.type
_entity.pdbx_description
1 polymer ?
#
loop_
_entity_poly.entity_id
_entity_poly.type
_entity_poly.pdbx_seq_one_letter_code
_entity_poly.pdbx_strand_id
1 'polypeptide(L)'
;MRSRVLQVAATQGRARIGEIELAYDVFGTHGRPLVLIMGIGAQRVFWDEALCRQFVAAGFRVVRFDHRDIGESTRLDAAVPRPGRALVQRLVGTNVAAPYTLSDMATDVAGLIDALGFGAAHVVGASLGGMVGQHLAIEHAARVRSLVSIMSSPGARRYLPEPRALRALFAPAPRTPEAAGRRVVQTFDAIGSTAWPREGERVRLRAIGELAFSRGLSPRGFLRQFAAVLASGDRRPKLRTVDVPTLVIHGSRDPMFPVAAGRDLVRIMPRATWLPIAGMGHDLPSPLWPVLVAAIARHAERADAGRV
;
A
#
# COMPACT_ATOMS: atom_id res chain seq x y z
N MET A 1 -16.79 8.70 -32.19
CA MET A 1 -16.18 9.83 -31.48
C MET A 1 -15.14 9.28 -30.51
N ARG A 2 -13.84 9.38 -30.82
CA ARG A 2 -12.75 9.01 -29.87
C ARG A 2 -12.63 10.15 -28.87
N SER A 3 -13.08 9.92 -27.65
CA SER A 3 -12.89 10.85 -26.52
C SER A 3 -11.40 11.16 -26.39
N ARG A 4 -11.01 12.41 -26.59
CA ARG A 4 -9.71 12.94 -26.17
C ARG A 4 -9.70 12.89 -24.64
N VAL A 5 -9.21 11.79 -24.07
CA VAL A 5 -8.78 11.77 -22.66
C VAL A 5 -7.61 12.74 -22.60
N LEU A 6 -7.88 13.96 -22.12
CA LEU A 6 -6.85 14.94 -21.81
C LEU A 6 -5.80 14.25 -20.95
N GLN A 7 -4.58 14.14 -21.48
CA GLN A 7 -3.42 13.69 -20.73
C GLN A 7 -3.10 14.76 -19.67
N VAL A 8 -3.81 14.73 -18.55
CA VAL A 8 -3.45 15.55 -17.40
C VAL A 8 -2.16 14.95 -16.84
N ALA A 9 -1.04 15.65 -17.04
CA ALA A 9 0.23 15.30 -16.45
C ALA A 9 0.07 15.30 -14.91
N ALA A 10 0.74 14.37 -14.24
CA ALA A 10 0.77 14.40 -12.78
C ALA A 10 1.51 15.64 -12.29
N THR A 11 0.94 16.35 -11.31
CA THR A 11 1.65 17.40 -10.59
C THR A 11 2.47 16.75 -9.49
N GLN A 12 3.78 16.96 -9.50
CA GLN A 12 4.68 16.48 -8.46
C GLN A 12 4.82 17.52 -7.36
N GLY A 13 4.98 17.08 -6.12
CA GLY A 13 5.17 17.95 -4.97
C GLY A 13 5.86 17.25 -3.80
N ARG A 14 6.16 18.07 -2.79
CA ARG A 14 6.71 17.63 -1.51
C ARG A 14 5.89 18.24 -0.38
N ALA A 15 5.52 17.43 0.60
CA ALA A 15 4.78 17.86 1.78
C ALA A 15 5.64 17.65 3.02
N ARG A 16 5.85 18.71 3.79
CA ARG A 16 6.57 18.65 5.08
C ARG A 16 5.58 18.33 6.19
N ILE A 17 5.85 17.24 6.92
CA ILE A 17 5.07 16.76 8.05
C ILE A 17 6.02 16.61 9.23
N GLY A 18 6.09 17.62 10.09
CA GLY A 18 7.13 17.73 11.13
C GLY A 18 8.52 17.71 10.50
N GLU A 19 9.33 16.70 10.86
CA GLU A 19 10.69 16.52 10.34
C GLU A 19 10.74 15.66 9.06
N ILE A 20 9.60 15.08 8.65
CA ILE A 20 9.51 14.23 7.47
C ILE A 20 9.01 15.03 6.28
N GLU A 21 9.64 14.87 5.14
CA GLU A 21 9.17 15.38 3.84
C GLU A 21 8.75 14.19 2.98
N LEU A 22 7.49 14.17 2.54
CA LEU A 22 6.96 13.15 1.65
C LEU A 22 6.90 13.68 0.22
N ALA A 23 7.50 12.94 -0.71
CA ALA A 23 7.37 13.19 -2.14
C ALA A 23 6.09 12.52 -2.67
N TYR A 24 5.28 13.26 -3.43
CA TYR A 24 4.01 12.78 -3.95
C TYR A 24 3.75 13.22 -5.39
N ASP A 25 2.83 12.52 -6.05
CA ASP A 25 2.23 12.91 -7.33
C ASP A 25 0.72 13.07 -7.15
N VAL A 26 0.13 14.10 -7.79
CA VAL A 26 -1.32 14.33 -7.86
C VAL A 26 -1.78 14.16 -9.29
N PHE A 27 -2.80 13.34 -9.51
CA PHE A 27 -3.50 13.16 -10.79
C PHE A 27 -4.91 13.72 -10.68
N GLY A 28 -5.30 14.52 -11.67
CA GLY A 28 -6.57 15.22 -11.67
C GLY A 28 -6.54 16.50 -10.83
N THR A 29 -7.33 17.48 -11.25
CA THR A 29 -7.44 18.80 -10.59
C THR A 29 -8.65 18.87 -9.67
N HIS A 30 -9.65 18.03 -9.93
CA HIS A 30 -10.94 18.00 -9.25
C HIS A 30 -11.33 16.56 -8.90
N GLY A 31 -12.38 16.38 -8.13
CA GLY A 31 -12.91 15.09 -7.75
C GLY A 31 -12.71 14.74 -6.28
N ARG A 32 -13.19 13.57 -5.89
CA ARG A 32 -13.09 13.05 -4.52
C ARG A 32 -11.61 12.76 -4.18
N PRO A 33 -11.08 13.26 -3.06
CA PRO A 33 -9.71 12.94 -2.67
C PRO A 33 -9.50 11.44 -2.47
N LEU A 34 -8.50 10.86 -3.15
CA LEU A 34 -8.10 9.46 -3.05
C LEU A 34 -6.61 9.38 -2.78
N VAL A 35 -6.22 8.82 -1.62
CA VAL A 35 -4.81 8.61 -1.26
C VAL A 35 -4.45 7.14 -1.40
N LEU A 36 -3.42 6.86 -2.20
CA LEU A 36 -2.90 5.53 -2.49
C LEU A 36 -1.65 5.25 -1.65
N ILE A 37 -1.73 4.28 -0.75
CA ILE A 37 -0.66 3.88 0.17
C ILE A 37 -0.04 2.57 -0.31
N MET A 38 1.24 2.59 -0.69
CA MET A 38 1.93 1.43 -1.27
C MET A 38 2.46 0.46 -0.20
N GLY A 39 2.86 -0.73 -0.66
CA GLY A 39 3.45 -1.80 0.15
C GLY A 39 4.89 -1.52 0.58
N ILE A 40 5.44 -2.43 1.39
CA ILE A 40 6.78 -2.35 1.98
C ILE A 40 7.88 -2.22 0.91
N GLY A 41 8.77 -1.25 1.11
CA GLY A 41 9.95 -1.05 0.26
C GLY A 41 9.64 -0.56 -1.16
N ALA A 42 8.37 -0.46 -1.54
CA ALA A 42 7.95 -0.04 -2.86
C ALA A 42 7.71 1.48 -2.92
N GLN A 43 8.17 2.09 -4.01
CA GLN A 43 7.98 3.50 -4.29
C GLN A 43 6.58 3.77 -4.86
N ARG A 44 6.15 5.03 -4.84
CA ARG A 44 4.85 5.48 -5.37
C ARG A 44 4.60 5.08 -6.82
N VAL A 45 5.65 4.88 -7.62
CA VAL A 45 5.55 4.48 -9.03
C VAL A 45 4.97 3.08 -9.24
N PHE A 46 4.91 2.23 -8.19
CA PHE A 46 4.21 0.96 -8.23
C PHE A 46 2.68 1.11 -8.27
N TRP A 47 2.13 2.26 -7.86
CA TRP A 47 0.81 2.70 -8.28
C TRP A 47 0.94 3.25 -9.68
N ASP A 48 0.78 2.37 -10.68
CA ASP A 48 0.97 2.69 -12.09
C ASP A 48 0.18 3.93 -12.52
N GLU A 49 0.78 4.75 -13.37
CA GLU A 49 0.13 5.97 -13.88
C GLU A 49 -1.18 5.69 -14.60
N ALA A 50 -1.22 4.62 -15.38
CA ALA A 50 -2.43 4.24 -16.11
C ALA A 50 -3.55 3.82 -15.14
N LEU A 51 -3.24 3.17 -14.02
CA LEU A 51 -4.20 2.90 -12.96
C LEU A 51 -4.66 4.19 -12.27
N CYS A 52 -3.75 5.10 -11.94
CA CYS A 52 -4.10 6.41 -11.36
C CYS A 52 -5.04 7.20 -12.28
N ARG A 53 -4.80 7.19 -13.59
CA ARG A 53 -5.67 7.82 -14.59
C ARG A 53 -7.06 7.17 -14.69
N GLN A 54 -7.18 5.85 -14.49
CA GLN A 54 -8.48 5.20 -14.39
C GLN A 54 -9.27 5.67 -13.16
N PHE A 55 -8.62 5.88 -12.02
CA PHE A 55 -9.25 6.49 -10.86
C PHE A 55 -9.69 7.94 -11.12
N VAL A 56 -8.87 8.74 -11.83
CA VAL A 56 -9.28 10.09 -12.25
C VAL A 56 -10.54 10.03 -13.12
N ALA A 57 -10.58 9.12 -14.11
CA ALA A 57 -11.75 8.93 -14.95
C ALA A 57 -12.99 8.47 -14.14
N ALA A 58 -12.79 7.82 -12.99
CA ALA A 58 -13.85 7.45 -12.04
C ALA A 58 -14.23 8.58 -11.05
N GLY A 59 -13.77 9.82 -11.29
CA GLY A 59 -14.16 11.00 -10.52
C GLY A 59 -13.32 11.27 -9.27
N PHE A 60 -12.09 10.75 -9.19
CA PHE A 60 -11.19 11.02 -8.08
C PHE A 60 -10.10 12.04 -8.43
N ARG A 61 -9.66 12.77 -7.42
CA ARG A 61 -8.37 13.45 -7.38
C ARG A 61 -7.39 12.55 -6.63
N VAL A 62 -6.44 11.96 -7.36
CA VAL A 62 -5.62 10.85 -6.88
C VAL A 62 -4.27 11.33 -6.42
N VAL A 63 -3.85 10.88 -5.23
CA VAL A 63 -2.51 11.13 -4.68
C VAL A 63 -1.83 9.79 -4.44
N ARG A 64 -0.61 9.64 -4.97
CA ARG A 64 0.33 8.57 -4.60
C ARG A 64 1.60 9.21 -4.05
N PHE A 65 2.22 8.59 -3.07
CA PHE A 65 3.39 9.15 -2.40
C PHE A 65 4.42 8.08 -2.04
N ASP A 66 5.66 8.48 -1.86
CA ASP A 66 6.70 7.64 -1.29
C ASP A 66 6.63 7.72 0.24
N HIS A 67 6.60 6.59 0.90
CA HIS A 67 6.72 6.53 2.37
C HIS A 67 8.03 7.13 2.87
N ARG A 68 8.09 7.54 4.16
CA ARG A 68 9.37 7.77 4.84
C ARG A 68 10.34 6.62 4.55
N ASP A 69 11.60 6.93 4.37
CA ASP A 69 12.68 5.99 4.03
C ASP A 69 12.68 5.44 2.59
N ILE A 70 11.69 5.74 1.77
CA ILE A 70 11.55 5.17 0.43
C ILE A 70 11.55 6.27 -0.64
N GLY A 71 12.10 5.94 -1.82
CA GLY A 71 12.08 6.79 -3.00
C GLY A 71 12.71 8.16 -2.75
N GLU A 72 11.94 9.21 -3.02
CA GLU A 72 12.37 10.61 -2.91
C GLU A 72 11.90 11.29 -1.62
N SER A 73 11.23 10.56 -0.71
CA SER A 73 10.89 11.05 0.63
C SER A 73 12.08 11.02 1.58
N THR A 74 11.97 11.68 2.73
CA THR A 74 13.01 11.73 3.77
C THR A 74 13.51 10.33 4.09
N ARG A 75 14.82 10.15 4.01
CA ARG A 75 15.55 8.94 4.46
C ARG A 75 16.11 9.20 5.83
N LEU A 76 15.71 8.39 6.80
CA LEU A 76 16.15 8.55 8.19
C LEU A 76 17.60 8.10 8.37
N ASP A 77 18.36 8.87 9.12
CA ASP A 77 19.64 8.42 9.66
C ASP A 77 19.40 7.75 11.02
N ALA A 78 18.89 6.53 10.97
CA ALA A 78 18.51 5.75 12.15
C ALA A 78 19.05 4.33 12.05
N ALA A 79 19.14 3.65 13.19
CA ALA A 79 19.59 2.28 13.27
C ALA A 79 18.81 1.36 12.31
N VAL A 80 19.53 0.41 11.71
CA VAL A 80 18.93 -0.61 10.84
C VAL A 80 18.72 -1.88 11.66
N PRO A 81 17.45 -2.26 11.96
CA PRO A 81 17.18 -3.46 12.73
C PRO A 81 17.63 -4.73 11.99
N ARG A 82 18.10 -5.72 12.75
CA ARG A 82 18.45 -7.05 12.20
C ARG A 82 17.17 -7.86 11.98
N PRO A 83 16.80 -8.23 10.75
CA PRO A 83 15.50 -8.86 10.45
C PRO A 83 15.26 -10.15 11.25
N GLY A 84 16.27 -11.01 11.36
CA GLY A 84 16.17 -12.27 12.11
C GLY A 84 15.89 -12.05 13.60
N ARG A 85 16.57 -11.06 14.22
CA ARG A 85 16.31 -10.71 15.63
C ARG A 85 14.89 -10.16 15.82
N ALA A 86 14.47 -9.26 14.96
CA ALA A 86 13.14 -8.69 14.99
C ALA A 86 12.05 -9.76 14.83
N LEU A 87 12.26 -10.73 13.93
CA LEU A 87 11.34 -11.85 13.74
C LEU A 87 11.26 -12.74 15.00
N VAL A 88 12.41 -13.11 15.59
CA VAL A 88 12.44 -13.89 16.85
C VAL A 88 11.72 -13.13 17.95
N GLN A 89 12.00 -11.86 18.17
CA GLN A 89 11.32 -11.02 19.16
C GLN A 89 9.80 -11.04 18.95
N ARG A 90 9.35 -10.91 17.69
CA ARG A 90 7.93 -10.98 17.34
C ARG A 90 7.31 -12.35 17.67
N LEU A 91 8.00 -13.45 17.38
CA LEU A 91 7.52 -14.81 17.63
C LEU A 91 7.41 -15.12 19.13
N VAL A 92 8.41 -14.75 19.93
CA VAL A 92 8.40 -14.97 21.39
C VAL A 92 7.58 -13.93 22.16
N GLY A 93 7.06 -12.91 21.48
CA GLY A 93 6.17 -11.92 22.11
C GLY A 93 6.86 -10.78 22.85
N THR A 94 8.14 -10.58 22.65
CA THR A 94 8.88 -9.44 23.17
C THR A 94 8.76 -8.22 22.25
N ASN A 95 9.06 -7.04 22.78
CA ASN A 95 9.02 -5.81 22.01
C ASN A 95 10.08 -5.82 20.90
N VAL A 96 9.65 -5.51 19.69
CA VAL A 96 10.53 -5.34 18.54
C VAL A 96 11.02 -3.89 18.51
N ALA A 97 12.34 -3.71 18.58
CA ALA A 97 12.94 -2.38 18.44
C ALA A 97 12.85 -1.94 16.97
N ALA A 98 12.20 -0.81 16.73
CA ALA A 98 12.08 -0.19 15.42
C ALA A 98 12.24 1.34 15.56
N PRO A 99 12.89 2.03 14.60
CA PRO A 99 13.04 3.48 14.64
C PRO A 99 11.73 4.25 14.54
N TYR A 100 10.73 3.62 13.98
CA TYR A 100 9.35 4.09 13.88
C TYR A 100 8.39 2.90 13.74
N THR A 101 7.11 3.17 13.86
CA THR A 101 6.01 2.20 13.80
C THR A 101 5.09 2.47 12.60
N LEU A 102 4.10 1.60 12.36
CA LEU A 102 3.03 1.87 11.39
C LEU A 102 2.11 3.02 11.83
N SER A 103 2.04 3.32 13.14
CA SER A 103 1.35 4.49 13.69
C SER A 103 2.02 5.80 13.23
N ASP A 104 3.35 5.87 13.29
CA ASP A 104 4.11 7.02 12.79
C ASP A 104 3.89 7.21 11.28
N MET A 105 3.86 6.11 10.50
CA MET A 105 3.55 6.16 9.07
C MET A 105 2.10 6.59 8.79
N ALA A 106 1.15 6.24 9.66
CA ALA A 106 -0.23 6.71 9.56
C ALA A 106 -0.35 8.21 9.87
N THR A 107 0.42 8.71 10.83
CA THR A 107 0.53 10.15 11.12
C THR A 107 1.10 10.91 9.92
N ASP A 108 2.07 10.35 9.19
CA ASP A 108 2.55 10.93 7.93
C ASP A 108 1.42 11.07 6.90
N VAL A 109 0.59 10.03 6.75
CA VAL A 109 -0.53 10.07 5.80
C VAL A 109 -1.58 11.11 6.21
N ALA A 110 -1.90 11.20 7.50
CA ALA A 110 -2.80 12.22 8.02
C ALA A 110 -2.26 13.64 7.72
N GLY A 111 -0.97 13.87 7.99
CA GLY A 111 -0.30 15.12 7.68
C GLY A 111 -0.25 15.44 6.18
N LEU A 112 -0.09 14.43 5.31
CA LEU A 112 -0.18 14.61 3.86
C LEU A 112 -1.58 15.04 3.42
N ILE A 113 -2.63 14.42 3.98
CA ILE A 113 -4.03 14.80 3.72
C ILE A 113 -4.28 16.25 4.10
N ASP A 114 -3.77 16.68 5.26
CA ASP A 114 -3.89 18.06 5.76
C ASP A 114 -3.08 19.04 4.90
N ALA A 115 -1.83 18.72 4.55
CA ALA A 115 -0.97 19.56 3.72
C ALA A 115 -1.54 19.79 2.30
N LEU A 116 -2.34 18.85 1.79
CA LEU A 116 -3.02 18.95 0.50
C LEU A 116 -4.39 19.67 0.59
N GLY A 117 -4.81 20.08 1.78
CA GLY A 117 -6.08 20.77 2.02
C GLY A 117 -7.31 19.89 1.81
N PHE A 118 -7.19 18.57 1.93
CA PHE A 118 -8.32 17.66 1.66
C PHE A 118 -9.29 17.53 2.84
N GLY A 119 -8.88 17.89 4.04
CA GLY A 119 -9.63 17.65 5.26
C GLY A 119 -9.84 16.16 5.57
N ALA A 120 -10.41 15.39 4.63
CA ALA A 120 -10.54 13.94 4.69
C ALA A 120 -10.50 13.33 3.27
N ALA A 121 -10.02 12.09 3.15
CA ALA A 121 -9.85 11.40 1.89
C ALA A 121 -10.38 9.95 1.95
N HIS A 122 -10.70 9.37 0.79
CA HIS A 122 -10.76 7.93 0.62
C HIS A 122 -9.33 7.40 0.60
N VAL A 123 -9.09 6.30 1.28
CA VAL A 123 -7.76 5.72 1.44
C VAL A 123 -7.72 4.32 0.86
N VAL A 124 -6.78 4.06 -0.03
CA VAL A 124 -6.53 2.73 -0.60
C VAL A 124 -5.13 2.30 -0.22
N GLY A 125 -5.01 1.25 0.56
CA GLY A 125 -3.72 0.71 1.00
C GLY A 125 -3.50 -0.72 0.53
N ALA A 126 -2.35 -0.98 -0.09
CA ALA A 126 -1.93 -2.31 -0.52
C ALA A 126 -0.88 -2.88 0.44
N SER A 127 -1.05 -4.12 0.91
CA SER A 127 -0.09 -4.83 1.78
C SER A 127 0.22 -4.03 3.05
N LEU A 128 1.49 -3.60 3.28
CA LEU A 128 1.86 -2.65 4.34
C LEU A 128 0.98 -1.40 4.30
N GLY A 129 0.68 -0.87 3.11
CA GLY A 129 -0.19 0.30 2.96
C GLY A 129 -1.60 0.08 3.54
N GLY A 130 -2.13 -1.15 3.44
CA GLY A 130 -3.38 -1.51 4.12
C GLY A 130 -3.24 -1.53 5.65
N MET A 131 -2.07 -1.93 6.17
CA MET A 131 -1.80 -1.88 7.62
C MET A 131 -1.67 -0.44 8.12
N VAL A 132 -1.01 0.44 7.34
CA VAL A 132 -0.94 1.89 7.62
C VAL A 132 -2.34 2.50 7.59
N GLY A 133 -3.15 2.16 6.57
CA GLY A 133 -4.55 2.57 6.49
C GLY A 133 -5.40 2.12 7.69
N GLN A 134 -5.12 0.94 8.27
CA GLN A 134 -5.75 0.48 9.51
C GLN A 134 -5.37 1.37 10.69
N HIS A 135 -4.09 1.73 10.86
CA HIS A 135 -3.65 2.68 11.89
C HIS A 135 -4.26 4.06 11.68
N LEU A 136 -4.33 4.52 10.43
CA LEU A 136 -4.95 5.80 10.10
C LEU A 136 -6.44 5.82 10.50
N ALA A 137 -7.17 4.73 10.24
CA ALA A 137 -8.58 4.60 10.64
C ALA A 137 -8.77 4.48 12.15
N ILE A 138 -7.79 3.93 12.89
CA ILE A 138 -7.81 3.84 14.36
C ILE A 138 -7.50 5.19 15.01
N GLU A 139 -6.49 5.90 14.53
CA GLU A 139 -5.85 7.01 15.24
C GLU A 139 -6.24 8.38 14.65
N HIS A 140 -6.64 8.40 13.37
CA HIS A 140 -6.97 9.60 12.59
C HIS A 140 -8.27 9.44 11.81
N ALA A 141 -9.29 8.82 12.40
CA ALA A 141 -10.56 8.48 11.73
C ALA A 141 -11.24 9.70 11.04
N ALA A 142 -11.08 10.91 11.60
CA ALA A 142 -11.62 12.14 11.00
C ALA A 142 -11.00 12.48 9.63
N ARG A 143 -9.82 11.94 9.30
CA ARG A 143 -9.14 12.12 8.01
C ARG A 143 -9.49 11.02 6.99
N VAL A 144 -10.29 10.01 7.36
CA VAL A 144 -10.62 8.87 6.51
C VAL A 144 -12.10 8.85 6.16
N ARG A 145 -12.46 9.09 4.90
CA ARG A 145 -13.83 8.96 4.39
C ARG A 145 -14.21 7.49 4.25
N SER A 146 -13.34 6.69 3.70
CA SER A 146 -13.44 5.24 3.63
C SER A 146 -12.05 4.62 3.50
N LEU A 147 -11.91 3.37 3.91
CA LEU A 147 -10.70 2.57 3.78
C LEU A 147 -10.91 1.43 2.79
N VAL A 148 -9.93 1.23 1.89
CA VAL A 148 -9.82 0.00 1.09
C VAL A 148 -8.51 -0.67 1.48
N SER A 149 -8.61 -1.88 2.03
CA SER A 149 -7.46 -2.69 2.47
C SER A 149 -7.27 -3.85 1.49
N ILE A 150 -6.23 -3.76 0.64
CA ILE A 150 -5.94 -4.75 -0.39
C ILE A 150 -4.79 -5.65 0.06
N MET A 151 -4.93 -7.00 -0.06
CA MET A 151 -3.90 -7.99 0.24
C MET A 151 -3.12 -7.70 1.54
N SER A 152 -3.83 -7.42 2.63
CA SER A 152 -3.27 -6.97 3.89
C SER A 152 -3.68 -7.88 5.06
N SER A 153 -3.18 -7.57 6.26
CA SER A 153 -3.38 -8.38 7.46
C SER A 153 -3.67 -7.50 8.68
N PRO A 154 -4.47 -7.96 9.66
CA PRO A 154 -4.65 -7.26 10.93
C PRO A 154 -3.44 -7.37 11.88
N GLY A 155 -2.38 -8.10 11.49
CA GLY A 155 -1.15 -8.24 12.26
C GLY A 155 -1.13 -9.42 13.25
N ALA A 156 -2.09 -10.34 13.20
CA ALA A 156 -2.05 -11.54 14.04
C ALA A 156 -0.89 -12.47 13.63
N ARG A 157 -0.17 -13.02 14.62
CA ARG A 157 1.03 -13.84 14.42
C ARG A 157 0.81 -15.10 13.57
N ARG A 158 -0.44 -15.61 13.52
CA ARG A 158 -0.80 -16.81 12.75
C ARG A 158 -0.79 -16.60 11.22
N TYR A 159 -0.78 -15.36 10.74
CA TYR A 159 -0.77 -15.06 9.31
C TYR A 159 0.66 -14.88 8.83
N LEU A 160 1.33 -16.01 8.59
CA LEU A 160 2.71 -16.06 8.13
C LEU A 160 2.78 -16.15 6.61
N PRO A 161 3.75 -15.48 5.97
CA PRO A 161 4.03 -15.64 4.56
C PRO A 161 4.56 -17.06 4.25
N GLU A 162 4.30 -17.52 3.03
CA GLU A 162 4.94 -18.73 2.52
C GLU A 162 6.47 -18.53 2.39
N PRO A 163 7.29 -19.60 2.56
CA PRO A 163 8.75 -19.49 2.46
C PRO A 163 9.24 -18.89 1.13
N ARG A 164 8.56 -19.18 0.01
CA ARG A 164 8.90 -18.61 -1.31
C ARG A 164 8.69 -17.09 -1.33
N ALA A 165 7.65 -16.58 -0.69
CA ALA A 165 7.35 -15.17 -0.61
C ALA A 165 8.38 -14.42 0.24
N LEU A 166 8.78 -14.99 1.38
CA LEU A 166 9.87 -14.44 2.21
C LEU A 166 11.19 -14.40 1.44
N ARG A 167 11.53 -15.48 0.72
CA ARG A 167 12.76 -15.53 -0.09
C ARG A 167 12.75 -14.45 -1.18
N ALA A 168 11.62 -14.25 -1.86
CA ALA A 168 11.47 -13.19 -2.85
C ALA A 168 11.62 -11.80 -2.23
N LEU A 169 11.04 -11.57 -1.05
CA LEU A 169 11.08 -10.29 -0.36
C LEU A 169 12.50 -9.91 0.08
N PHE A 170 13.27 -10.86 0.62
CA PHE A 170 14.63 -10.65 1.15
C PHE A 170 15.76 -10.97 0.16
N ALA A 171 15.46 -11.14 -1.13
CA ALA A 171 16.51 -11.31 -2.12
C ALA A 171 17.45 -10.07 -2.19
N PRO A 172 18.73 -10.20 -2.55
CA PRO A 172 19.72 -9.12 -2.50
C PRO A 172 19.32 -7.89 -3.33
N ALA A 173 19.69 -6.70 -2.87
CA ALA A 173 19.42 -5.47 -3.61
C ALA A 173 20.16 -5.46 -4.95
N PRO A 174 19.48 -5.05 -6.04
CA PRO A 174 20.10 -4.96 -7.37
C PRO A 174 21.10 -3.81 -7.43
N ARG A 175 22.08 -3.90 -8.33
CA ARG A 175 23.15 -2.91 -8.50
C ARG A 175 23.08 -2.16 -9.82
N THR A 176 22.20 -2.56 -10.73
CA THR A 176 21.96 -1.88 -12.02
C THR A 176 20.46 -1.78 -12.29
N PRO A 177 20.04 -0.85 -13.17
CA PRO A 177 18.63 -0.72 -13.55
C PRO A 177 18.03 -2.02 -14.09
N GLU A 178 18.76 -2.72 -14.99
CA GLU A 178 18.30 -3.96 -15.61
C GLU A 178 18.17 -5.08 -14.57
N ALA A 179 19.08 -5.14 -13.60
CA ALA A 179 19.00 -6.08 -12.49
C ALA A 179 17.78 -5.76 -11.59
N ALA A 180 17.46 -4.48 -11.39
CA ALA A 180 16.28 -4.04 -10.65
C ALA A 180 14.99 -4.44 -11.38
N GLY A 181 14.92 -4.22 -12.69
CA GLY A 181 13.81 -4.67 -13.52
C GLY A 181 13.60 -6.19 -13.44
N ARG A 182 14.69 -6.96 -13.63
CA ARG A 182 14.63 -8.44 -13.49
C ARG A 182 14.20 -8.88 -12.11
N ARG A 183 14.70 -8.24 -11.05
CA ARG A 183 14.32 -8.55 -9.67
C ARG A 183 12.83 -8.33 -9.41
N VAL A 184 12.27 -7.21 -9.87
CA VAL A 184 10.84 -6.93 -9.71
C VAL A 184 10.03 -8.02 -10.41
N VAL A 185 10.38 -8.39 -11.64
CA VAL A 185 9.72 -9.50 -12.36
C VAL A 185 9.79 -10.80 -11.57
N GLN A 186 10.97 -11.21 -11.09
CA GLN A 186 11.17 -12.44 -10.31
C GLN A 186 10.35 -12.42 -9.00
N THR A 187 10.30 -11.26 -8.33
CA THR A 187 9.49 -11.11 -7.12
C THR A 187 8.02 -11.35 -7.43
N PHE A 188 7.47 -10.69 -8.44
CA PHE A 188 6.05 -10.85 -8.78
C PHE A 188 5.74 -12.17 -9.49
N ASP A 189 6.71 -12.86 -10.08
CA ASP A 189 6.56 -14.25 -10.54
C ASP A 189 6.41 -15.21 -9.35
N ALA A 190 7.07 -14.92 -8.22
CA ALA A 190 6.98 -15.73 -7.01
C ALA A 190 5.72 -15.48 -6.18
N ILE A 191 5.22 -14.22 -6.14
CA ILE A 191 4.11 -13.84 -5.25
C ILE A 191 2.84 -13.40 -5.98
N GLY A 192 2.90 -13.17 -7.29
CA GLY A 192 1.82 -12.57 -8.06
C GLY A 192 0.72 -13.55 -8.46
N SER A 193 -0.25 -12.98 -9.14
CA SER A 193 -1.46 -13.65 -9.61
C SER A 193 -1.16 -14.69 -10.69
N THR A 194 -1.94 -15.77 -10.69
CA THR A 194 -1.84 -16.86 -11.67
C THR A 194 -3.03 -16.91 -12.65
N ALA A 195 -4.05 -16.09 -12.42
CA ALA A 195 -5.28 -16.11 -13.22
C ALA A 195 -5.20 -15.26 -14.51
N TRP A 196 -4.14 -14.48 -14.70
CA TRP A 196 -4.00 -13.58 -15.85
C TRP A 196 -2.69 -13.80 -16.61
N PRO A 197 -2.65 -13.51 -17.94
CA PRO A 197 -1.44 -13.57 -18.74
C PRO A 197 -0.34 -12.68 -18.17
N ARG A 198 0.90 -13.20 -18.12
CA ARG A 198 2.00 -12.52 -17.43
C ARG A 198 2.98 -11.79 -18.34
N GLU A 199 2.93 -12.02 -19.64
CA GLU A 199 3.96 -11.47 -20.56
C GLU A 199 3.95 -9.94 -20.60
N GLY A 200 2.80 -9.31 -20.82
CA GLY A 200 2.67 -7.86 -20.75
C GLY A 200 2.96 -7.29 -19.37
N GLU A 201 2.57 -8.01 -18.31
CA GLU A 201 2.87 -7.64 -16.94
C GLU A 201 4.38 -7.65 -16.64
N ARG A 202 5.13 -8.64 -17.15
CA ARG A 202 6.58 -8.68 -16.99
C ARG A 202 7.29 -7.50 -17.64
N VAL A 203 6.83 -7.06 -18.82
CA VAL A 203 7.36 -5.86 -19.48
C VAL A 203 7.13 -4.62 -18.61
N ARG A 204 5.89 -4.42 -18.15
CA ARG A 204 5.50 -3.32 -17.26
C ARG A 204 6.29 -3.33 -15.95
N LEU A 205 6.37 -4.48 -15.29
CA LEU A 205 7.07 -4.64 -14.01
C LEU A 205 8.59 -4.40 -14.15
N ARG A 206 9.18 -4.82 -15.27
CA ARG A 206 10.58 -4.53 -15.57
C ARG A 206 10.81 -3.02 -15.65
N ALA A 207 10.00 -2.31 -16.43
CA ALA A 207 10.11 -0.86 -16.58
C ALA A 207 9.92 -0.12 -15.23
N ILE A 208 8.96 -0.56 -14.40
CA ILE A 208 8.77 -0.01 -13.04
C ILE A 208 10.01 -0.26 -12.17
N GLY A 209 10.62 -1.45 -12.24
CA GLY A 209 11.82 -1.77 -11.47
C GLY A 209 13.03 -0.91 -11.87
N GLU A 210 13.24 -0.69 -13.17
CA GLU A 210 14.27 0.18 -13.71
C GLU A 210 14.05 1.64 -13.31
N LEU A 211 12.81 2.13 -13.40
CA LEU A 211 12.42 3.46 -12.94
C LEU A 211 12.64 3.62 -11.43
N ALA A 212 12.25 2.65 -10.62
CA ALA A 212 12.45 2.70 -9.17
C ALA A 212 13.93 2.73 -8.81
N PHE A 213 14.79 2.05 -9.58
CA PHE A 213 16.23 2.11 -9.40
C PHE A 213 16.79 3.51 -9.67
N SER A 214 16.40 4.16 -10.79
CA SER A 214 16.86 5.52 -11.14
C SER A 214 16.44 6.57 -10.11
N ARG A 215 15.32 6.34 -9.41
CA ARG A 215 14.82 7.19 -8.31
C ARG A 215 15.51 6.93 -6.97
N GLY A 216 16.36 5.91 -6.89
CA GLY A 216 17.12 5.53 -5.71
C GLY A 216 16.41 4.50 -4.83
N LEU A 217 16.97 3.31 -4.78
CA LEU A 217 16.55 2.25 -3.88
C LEU A 217 16.97 2.54 -2.42
N SER A 218 16.22 2.03 -1.46
CA SER A 218 16.53 2.16 -0.04
C SER A 218 16.47 0.81 0.69
N PRO A 219 17.48 -0.04 0.59
CA PRO A 219 17.52 -1.32 1.32
C PRO A 219 17.45 -1.14 2.84
N ARG A 220 18.08 -0.08 3.37
CA ARG A 220 17.99 0.27 4.81
C ARG A 220 16.58 0.66 5.21
N GLY A 221 15.90 1.46 4.40
CA GLY A 221 14.51 1.87 4.59
C GLY A 221 13.56 0.67 4.58
N PHE A 222 13.76 -0.27 3.64
CA PHE A 222 13.01 -1.53 3.63
C PHE A 222 13.13 -2.29 4.95
N LEU A 223 14.34 -2.42 5.52
CA LEU A 223 14.57 -3.13 6.78
C LEU A 223 13.93 -2.40 7.97
N ARG A 224 13.93 -1.06 7.99
CA ARG A 224 13.24 -0.28 9.01
C ARG A 224 11.72 -0.42 8.90
N GLN A 225 11.16 -0.40 7.70
CA GLN A 225 9.73 -0.68 7.48
C GLN A 225 9.34 -2.10 7.90
N PHE A 226 10.20 -3.09 7.61
CA PHE A 226 9.97 -4.47 8.06
C PHE A 226 9.92 -4.56 9.60
N ALA A 227 10.84 -3.89 10.28
CA ALA A 227 10.81 -3.81 11.73
C ALA A 227 9.57 -3.07 12.25
N ALA A 228 9.14 -1.99 11.58
CA ALA A 228 7.90 -1.27 11.92
C ALA A 228 6.66 -2.17 11.83
N VAL A 229 6.56 -3.02 10.79
CA VAL A 229 5.49 -4.02 10.66
C VAL A 229 5.48 -4.97 11.85
N LEU A 230 6.65 -5.50 12.23
CA LEU A 230 6.76 -6.45 13.34
C LEU A 230 6.48 -5.79 14.70
N ALA A 231 6.94 -4.55 14.89
CA ALA A 231 6.74 -3.77 16.11
C ALA A 231 5.27 -3.38 16.34
N SER A 232 4.53 -3.08 15.26
CA SER A 232 3.14 -2.62 15.35
C SER A 232 2.13 -3.71 15.76
N GLY A 233 2.51 -4.96 15.70
CA GLY A 233 1.79 -6.04 16.34
C GLY A 233 0.38 -6.31 15.81
N ASP A 234 -0.46 -6.83 16.70
CA ASP A 234 -1.84 -7.24 16.43
C ASP A 234 -2.82 -6.07 16.66
N ARG A 235 -3.47 -5.61 15.60
CA ARG A 235 -4.40 -4.48 15.62
C ARG A 235 -5.86 -4.88 15.85
N ARG A 236 -6.17 -6.18 15.89
CA ARG A 236 -7.54 -6.67 16.03
C ARG A 236 -8.34 -6.07 17.19
N PRO A 237 -7.77 -5.88 18.40
CA PRO A 237 -8.52 -5.25 19.49
C PRO A 237 -8.99 -3.83 19.16
N LYS A 238 -8.12 -3.00 18.56
CA LYS A 238 -8.42 -1.62 18.18
C LYS A 238 -9.34 -1.54 16.95
N LEU A 239 -9.21 -2.47 15.99
CA LEU A 239 -10.03 -2.50 14.78
C LEU A 239 -11.52 -2.78 15.05
N ARG A 240 -11.86 -3.39 16.19
CA ARG A 240 -13.25 -3.67 16.59
C ARG A 240 -14.07 -2.39 16.84
N THR A 241 -13.41 -1.29 17.14
CA THR A 241 -14.05 0.00 17.45
C THR A 241 -14.00 0.98 16.28
N VAL A 242 -13.42 0.58 15.15
CA VAL A 242 -13.28 1.45 13.95
C VAL A 242 -14.62 1.51 13.20
N ASP A 243 -15.22 2.67 13.16
CA ASP A 243 -16.49 2.94 12.44
C ASP A 243 -16.27 3.53 11.03
N VAL A 244 -15.09 3.35 10.45
CA VAL A 244 -14.77 3.77 9.08
C VAL A 244 -15.31 2.73 8.10
N PRO A 245 -16.13 3.12 7.08
CA PRO A 245 -16.53 2.20 6.02
C PRO A 245 -15.30 1.58 5.36
N THR A 246 -15.23 0.24 5.37
CA THR A 246 -14.03 -0.47 4.92
C THR A 246 -14.38 -1.51 3.85
N LEU A 247 -13.63 -1.51 2.74
CA LEU A 247 -13.64 -2.58 1.74
C LEU A 247 -12.36 -3.39 1.85
N VAL A 248 -12.48 -4.68 2.11
CA VAL A 248 -11.34 -5.61 2.14
C VAL A 248 -11.31 -6.39 0.82
N ILE A 249 -10.23 -6.22 0.06
CA ILE A 249 -9.96 -6.93 -1.20
C ILE A 249 -8.80 -7.91 -0.95
N HIS A 250 -8.99 -9.18 -1.28
CA HIS A 250 -7.95 -10.17 -1.05
C HIS A 250 -7.96 -11.28 -2.10
N GLY A 251 -6.76 -11.67 -2.52
CA GLY A 251 -6.56 -12.72 -3.49
C GLY A 251 -6.64 -14.12 -2.88
N SER A 252 -7.25 -15.06 -3.60
CA SER A 252 -7.32 -16.45 -3.13
C SER A 252 -5.99 -17.22 -3.21
N ARG A 253 -4.98 -16.65 -3.90
CA ARG A 253 -3.65 -17.23 -4.12
C ARG A 253 -2.52 -16.38 -3.54
N ASP A 254 -2.83 -15.49 -2.61
CA ASP A 254 -1.84 -14.62 -1.97
C ASP A 254 -0.88 -15.42 -1.07
N PRO A 255 0.44 -15.50 -1.40
CA PRO A 255 1.41 -16.23 -0.62
C PRO A 255 2.06 -15.39 0.49
N MET A 256 1.81 -14.07 0.52
CA MET A 256 2.30 -13.17 1.57
C MET A 256 1.36 -13.18 2.78
N PHE A 257 0.06 -13.09 2.52
CA PHE A 257 -0.96 -13.18 3.56
C PHE A 257 -2.06 -14.14 3.12
N PRO A 258 -2.32 -15.21 3.88
CA PRO A 258 -3.40 -16.13 3.54
C PRO A 258 -4.74 -15.39 3.51
N VAL A 259 -5.66 -15.82 2.65
CA VAL A 259 -7.00 -15.22 2.51
C VAL A 259 -7.75 -15.12 3.85
N ALA A 260 -7.39 -15.97 4.82
CA ALA A 260 -7.91 -15.91 6.19
C ALA A 260 -7.59 -14.58 6.91
N ALA A 261 -6.50 -13.91 6.55
CA ALA A 261 -6.15 -12.60 7.11
C ALA A 261 -7.16 -11.51 6.68
N GLY A 262 -7.55 -11.51 5.41
CA GLY A 262 -8.58 -10.60 4.90
C GLY A 262 -9.96 -10.92 5.48
N ARG A 263 -10.33 -12.19 5.58
CA ARG A 263 -11.60 -12.62 6.23
C ARG A 263 -11.66 -12.21 7.70
N ASP A 264 -10.53 -12.24 8.40
CA ASP A 264 -10.46 -11.81 9.80
C ASP A 264 -10.71 -10.29 9.92
N LEU A 265 -10.16 -9.46 9.01
CA LEU A 265 -10.47 -8.03 8.94
C LEU A 265 -11.97 -7.78 8.79
N VAL A 266 -12.63 -8.47 7.87
CA VAL A 266 -14.08 -8.33 7.66
C VAL A 266 -14.87 -8.74 8.91
N ARG A 267 -14.44 -9.79 9.60
CA ARG A 267 -15.13 -10.28 10.80
C ARG A 267 -15.03 -9.31 11.98
N ILE A 268 -13.91 -8.59 12.10
CA ILE A 268 -13.62 -7.75 13.28
C ILE A 268 -14.00 -6.29 13.10
N MET A 269 -14.00 -5.76 11.88
CA MET A 269 -14.34 -4.36 11.61
C MET A 269 -15.84 -4.22 11.35
N PRO A 270 -16.58 -3.39 12.14
CA PRO A 270 -18.04 -3.34 12.10
C PRO A 270 -18.63 -2.97 10.73
N ARG A 271 -17.95 -2.11 9.97
CA ARG A 271 -18.41 -1.63 8.65
C ARG A 271 -17.59 -2.17 7.50
N ALA A 272 -16.99 -3.37 7.66
CA ALA A 272 -16.22 -3.98 6.60
C ALA A 272 -17.07 -4.81 5.63
N THR A 273 -16.76 -4.69 4.34
CA THR A 273 -17.30 -5.51 3.26
C THR A 273 -16.19 -6.31 2.60
N TRP A 274 -16.55 -7.43 1.96
CA TRP A 274 -15.60 -8.40 1.42
C TRP A 274 -15.65 -8.48 -0.10
N LEU A 275 -14.48 -8.38 -0.76
CA LEU A 275 -14.32 -8.63 -2.18
C LEU A 275 -13.17 -9.62 -2.40
N PRO A 276 -13.44 -10.93 -2.41
CA PRO A 276 -12.43 -11.93 -2.79
C PRO A 276 -12.20 -11.90 -4.29
N ILE A 277 -10.94 -12.04 -4.71
CA ILE A 277 -10.56 -12.14 -6.11
C ILE A 277 -9.94 -13.52 -6.37
N ALA A 278 -10.62 -14.33 -7.17
CA ALA A 278 -10.14 -15.66 -7.52
C ALA A 278 -8.84 -15.58 -8.35
N GLY A 279 -7.83 -16.37 -7.97
CA GLY A 279 -6.54 -16.43 -8.66
C GLY A 279 -5.61 -15.23 -8.46
N MET A 280 -6.05 -14.17 -7.79
CA MET A 280 -5.18 -13.04 -7.41
C MET A 280 -4.16 -13.48 -6.36
N GLY A 281 -2.91 -13.11 -6.60
CA GLY A 281 -1.79 -13.26 -5.68
C GLY A 281 -1.56 -11.99 -4.87
N HIS A 282 -0.28 -11.67 -4.61
CA HIS A 282 0.13 -10.46 -3.90
C HIS A 282 0.60 -9.38 -4.88
N ASP A 283 -0.25 -9.06 -5.85
CA ASP A 283 0.00 -8.06 -6.90
C ASP A 283 -1.30 -7.42 -7.39
N LEU A 284 -1.17 -6.40 -8.24
CA LEU A 284 -2.28 -5.70 -8.88
C LEU A 284 -2.08 -5.75 -10.42
N PRO A 285 -2.34 -6.91 -11.06
CA PRO A 285 -2.13 -7.06 -12.49
C PRO A 285 -3.07 -6.15 -13.30
N SER A 286 -2.58 -5.61 -14.41
CA SER A 286 -3.32 -4.62 -15.19
C SER A 286 -4.70 -5.08 -15.68
N PRO A 287 -4.94 -6.36 -16.01
CA PRO A 287 -6.29 -6.81 -16.37
C PRO A 287 -7.31 -6.72 -15.21
N LEU A 288 -6.85 -6.65 -13.97
CA LEU A 288 -7.72 -6.53 -12.80
C LEU A 288 -8.13 -5.07 -12.52
N TRP A 289 -7.41 -4.08 -13.04
CA TRP A 289 -7.64 -2.67 -12.70
C TRP A 289 -9.07 -2.17 -12.92
N PRO A 290 -9.78 -2.50 -14.02
CA PRO A 290 -11.17 -2.05 -14.19
C PRO A 290 -12.09 -2.54 -13.06
N VAL A 291 -11.89 -3.78 -12.59
CA VAL A 291 -12.67 -4.36 -11.48
C VAL A 291 -12.35 -3.64 -10.17
N LEU A 292 -11.08 -3.37 -9.90
CA LEU A 292 -10.63 -2.66 -8.70
C LEU A 292 -11.17 -1.23 -8.68
N VAL A 293 -11.01 -0.49 -9.79
CA VAL A 293 -11.49 0.89 -9.91
C VAL A 293 -12.99 0.98 -9.69
N ALA A 294 -13.77 0.11 -10.34
CA ALA A 294 -15.22 0.08 -10.19
C ALA A 294 -15.66 -0.27 -8.77
N ALA A 295 -14.99 -1.23 -8.10
CA ALA A 295 -15.31 -1.60 -6.73
C ALA A 295 -14.98 -0.48 -5.73
N ILE A 296 -13.82 0.16 -5.89
CA ILE A 296 -13.37 1.27 -5.05
C ILE A 296 -14.26 2.50 -5.24
N ALA A 297 -14.64 2.83 -6.47
CA ALA A 297 -15.54 3.94 -6.75
C ALA A 297 -16.91 3.74 -6.08
N ARG A 298 -17.53 2.57 -6.26
CA ARG A 298 -18.80 2.24 -5.59
C ARG A 298 -18.70 2.26 -4.06
N HIS A 299 -17.57 1.81 -3.51
CA HIS A 299 -17.37 1.86 -2.06
C HIS A 299 -17.27 3.29 -1.55
N ALA A 300 -16.54 4.16 -2.25
CA ALA A 300 -16.42 5.57 -1.93
C ALA A 300 -17.78 6.30 -2.01
N GLU A 301 -18.56 6.03 -3.06
CA GLU A 301 -19.92 6.60 -3.22
C GLU A 301 -20.86 6.25 -2.05
N ARG A 302 -20.86 4.98 -1.63
CA ARG A 302 -21.66 4.52 -0.49
C ARG A 302 -21.20 5.16 0.82
N ALA A 303 -19.88 5.35 0.99
CA ALA A 303 -19.33 5.99 2.17
C ALA A 303 -19.70 7.48 2.25
N ASP A 304 -19.70 8.17 1.10
CA ASP A 304 -20.12 9.57 1.04
C ASP A 304 -21.64 9.72 1.29
N ALA A 305 -22.47 8.86 0.70
CA ALA A 305 -23.94 8.88 0.90
C ALA A 305 -24.34 8.57 2.36
N GLY A 306 -23.58 7.80 3.09
CA GLY A 306 -23.85 7.48 4.51
C GLY A 306 -23.34 8.54 5.50
N ARG A 307 -22.83 9.67 5.04
CA ARG A 307 -22.35 10.81 5.83
C ARG A 307 -23.27 12.04 5.78
N VAL A 308 -24.33 12.00 4.96
CA VAL A 308 -25.35 13.06 4.82
C VAL A 308 -26.42 12.91 5.88
#